data_c4769e8fca9a37719ec7344fa4a13cfa
#
_entry.id   c4769e8fca9a37719ec7344fa4a13cfa
#
_cell.length_a   1.000
_cell.length_b   1.000
_cell.length_c   1.000
_cell.angle_alpha   90.00
_cell.angle_beta   90.00
_cell.angle_gamma   90.00
#
_symmetry.space_group_name_H-M   'P 1'
#
loop_
_entity.id
_entity.type
_entity.pdbx_description
1 polymer ?
#
loop_
_entity_poly.entity_id
_entity_poly.type
_entity_poly.pdbx_seq_one_letter_code
_entity_poly.pdbx_strand_id
1 'polypeptide(L)'
;TVSKEEKKGYWDRTLGSGRIFLFDHWGSTSEDNLLGRIRYMAKGLDCKWIILDHLSIVVSDQDNGDERKAIDSIMTNLRKLVQETGVGLFLVSHLRRPSGSKAHEDGGKISLGELRGSAAIAQLSDIVIGLERDQQHADPETRNTTCVRVLKNRFVGLTGPACYLYYD
;
A
#
# COMPACT_ATOMS: atom_id res chain seq x y z
N THR A 1 22.56 21.33 6.28
CA THR A 1 21.61 21.20 7.43
C THR A 1 20.44 22.12 7.17
N VAL A 2 19.23 21.59 7.07
CA VAL A 2 18.00 22.36 6.82
C VAL A 2 17.70 23.23 8.07
N SER A 3 17.46 24.53 7.87
CA SER A 3 17.14 25.48 8.94
C SER A 3 15.79 25.20 9.61
N LYS A 4 15.55 25.76 10.79
CA LYS A 4 14.24 25.62 11.48
C LYS A 4 13.11 26.26 10.67
N GLU A 5 13.35 27.34 9.99
CA GLU A 5 12.38 28.06 9.17
C GLU A 5 12.01 27.27 7.91
N GLU A 6 12.99 26.66 7.25
CA GLU A 6 12.75 25.76 6.12
C GLU A 6 11.95 24.53 6.56
N LYS A 7 12.31 23.90 7.69
CA LYS A 7 11.54 22.77 8.26
C LYS A 7 10.10 23.16 8.54
N LYS A 8 9.87 24.34 9.13
CA LYS A 8 8.52 24.86 9.37
C LYS A 8 7.77 25.09 8.05
N GLY A 9 8.41 25.66 7.04
CA GLY A 9 7.83 25.85 5.73
C GLY A 9 7.44 24.54 5.03
N TYR A 10 8.23 23.47 5.19
CA TYR A 10 7.86 22.13 4.69
C TYR A 10 6.68 21.55 5.48
N TRP A 11 6.69 21.67 6.80
CA TRP A 11 5.59 21.23 7.66
C TRP A 11 4.27 21.90 7.28
N ASP A 12 4.25 23.22 7.17
CA ASP A 12 3.04 24.01 6.88
C ASP A 12 2.44 23.64 5.52
N ARG A 13 3.28 23.29 4.53
CA ARG A 13 2.83 22.86 3.20
C ARG A 13 2.39 21.38 3.12
N THR A 14 2.76 20.57 4.08
CA THR A 14 2.49 19.13 4.10
C THR A 14 1.56 18.77 5.27
N LEU A 15 2.11 18.23 6.35
CA LEU A 15 1.34 17.74 7.50
C LEU A 15 0.54 18.85 8.20
N GLY A 16 1.06 20.06 8.27
CA GLY A 16 0.39 21.23 8.84
C GLY A 16 -0.61 21.91 7.91
N SER A 17 -0.80 21.43 6.68
CA SER A 17 -1.66 22.05 5.68
C SER A 17 -3.17 21.95 5.98
N GLY A 18 -3.57 21.15 6.95
CA GLY A 18 -4.99 20.83 7.23
C GLY A 18 -5.64 19.88 6.21
N ARG A 19 -4.87 19.42 5.20
CA ARG A 19 -5.36 18.51 4.15
C ARG A 19 -4.99 17.05 4.40
N ILE A 20 -4.15 16.79 5.41
CA ILE A 20 -3.67 15.46 5.76
C ILE A 20 -4.21 15.10 7.13
N PHE A 21 -4.93 14.00 7.20
CA PHE A 21 -5.45 13.41 8.44
C PHE A 21 -4.66 12.14 8.72
N LEU A 22 -4.00 12.09 9.88
CA LEU A 22 -3.33 10.90 10.36
C LEU A 22 -4.25 10.19 11.33
N PHE A 23 -4.44 8.91 11.10
CA PHE A 23 -5.19 8.05 11.99
C PHE A 23 -4.24 7.03 12.59
N ASP A 24 -3.95 7.20 13.88
CA ASP A 24 -3.12 6.25 14.62
C ASP A 24 -4.02 5.16 15.23
N HIS A 25 -3.64 3.92 15.01
CA HIS A 25 -4.43 2.78 15.44
C HIS A 25 -3.73 2.07 16.60
N TRP A 26 -4.28 2.23 17.81
CA TRP A 26 -3.89 1.49 19.00
C TRP A 26 -5.04 0.57 19.39
N GLY A 27 -4.86 -0.74 19.27
CA GLY A 27 -5.82 -1.75 19.69
C GLY A 27 -6.43 -2.58 18.56
N SER A 28 -7.41 -3.43 18.91
CA SER A 28 -8.07 -4.37 18.00
C SER A 28 -8.80 -3.66 16.86
N THR A 29 -8.54 -4.11 15.64
CA THR A 29 -9.20 -3.60 14.44
C THR A 29 -10.18 -4.63 13.92
N SER A 30 -11.41 -4.63 14.46
CA SER A 30 -12.47 -5.36 13.77
C SER A 30 -12.67 -4.76 12.36
N GLU A 31 -12.98 -5.60 11.38
CA GLU A 31 -13.25 -5.20 10.00
C GLU A 31 -14.28 -4.07 9.93
N ASP A 32 -15.38 -4.18 10.69
CA ASP A 32 -16.45 -3.18 10.73
C ASP A 32 -15.96 -1.81 11.22
N ASN A 33 -15.07 -1.79 12.20
CA ASN A 33 -14.50 -0.56 12.73
C ASN A 33 -13.61 0.13 11.68
N LEU A 34 -12.77 -0.61 10.96
CA LEU A 34 -11.96 -0.07 9.88
C LEU A 34 -12.82 0.50 8.76
N LEU A 35 -13.81 -0.25 8.27
CA LEU A 35 -14.70 0.19 7.19
C LEU A 35 -15.49 1.44 7.58
N GLY A 36 -15.98 1.51 8.84
CA GLY A 36 -16.64 2.68 9.38
C GLY A 36 -15.76 3.92 9.39
N ARG A 37 -14.49 3.76 9.77
CA ARG A 37 -13.49 4.85 9.79
C ARG A 37 -13.14 5.35 8.39
N ILE A 38 -12.90 4.44 7.44
CA ILE A 38 -12.64 4.82 6.05
C ILE A 38 -13.86 5.57 5.47
N ARG A 39 -15.09 5.13 5.77
CA ARG A 39 -16.31 5.82 5.35
C ARG A 39 -16.41 7.21 5.97
N TYR A 40 -16.07 7.37 7.26
CA TYR A 40 -16.03 8.67 7.92
C TYR A 40 -14.97 9.59 7.30
N MET A 41 -13.77 9.10 7.02
CA MET A 41 -12.75 9.90 6.34
C MET A 41 -13.22 10.36 4.94
N ALA A 42 -13.84 9.46 4.17
CA ALA A 42 -14.32 9.77 2.83
C ALA A 42 -15.50 10.76 2.84
N LYS A 43 -16.49 10.58 3.72
CA LYS A 43 -17.73 11.37 3.71
C LYS A 43 -17.75 12.50 4.74
N GLY A 44 -17.18 12.28 5.93
CA GLY A 44 -17.17 13.28 7.02
C GLY A 44 -16.02 14.27 6.90
N LEU A 45 -14.83 13.80 6.49
CA LEU A 45 -13.65 14.65 6.34
C LEU A 45 -13.36 15.03 4.86
N ASP A 46 -14.20 14.58 3.93
CA ASP A 46 -14.05 14.81 2.49
C ASP A 46 -12.68 14.38 1.93
N CYS A 47 -12.07 13.35 2.51
CA CYS A 47 -10.82 12.80 2.00
C CYS A 47 -11.04 12.21 0.61
N LYS A 48 -10.24 12.64 -0.36
CA LYS A 48 -10.27 12.11 -1.73
C LYS A 48 -9.40 10.87 -1.90
N TRP A 49 -8.37 10.77 -1.06
CA TRP A 49 -7.40 9.68 -1.09
C TRP A 49 -7.20 9.16 0.33
N ILE A 50 -7.16 7.85 0.47
CA ILE A 50 -6.89 7.16 1.74
C ILE A 50 -5.77 6.17 1.50
N ILE A 51 -4.80 6.13 2.41
CA ILE A 51 -3.71 5.17 2.43
C ILE A 51 -3.92 4.25 3.63
N LEU A 52 -4.02 2.95 3.39
CA LEU A 52 -4.09 1.92 4.43
C LEU A 52 -2.78 1.14 4.44
N ASP A 53 -1.99 1.32 5.49
CA ASP A 53 -0.71 0.66 5.71
C ASP A 53 -0.79 -0.14 7.02
N HIS A 54 -0.78 -1.43 6.97
CA HIS A 54 -0.88 -2.38 5.86
C HIS A 54 -2.05 -3.37 6.08
N LEU A 55 -2.42 -4.11 5.03
CA LEU A 55 -3.57 -5.03 5.05
C LEU A 55 -3.50 -6.10 6.16
N SER A 56 -2.32 -6.64 6.43
CA SER A 56 -2.16 -7.73 7.42
C SER A 56 -2.53 -7.32 8.86
N ILE A 57 -2.50 -6.02 9.21
CA ILE A 57 -2.93 -5.56 10.54
C ILE A 57 -4.41 -5.84 10.77
N VAL A 58 -5.22 -5.73 9.72
CA VAL A 58 -6.67 -5.92 9.81
C VAL A 58 -7.05 -7.39 10.01
N VAL A 59 -6.17 -8.29 9.58
CA VAL A 59 -6.43 -9.74 9.57
C VAL A 59 -5.82 -10.46 10.77
N SER A 60 -4.84 -9.83 11.43
CA SER A 60 -4.11 -10.43 12.56
C SER A 60 -4.96 -10.70 13.80
N ASP A 61 -6.10 -10.01 13.96
CA ASP A 61 -7.00 -10.13 15.11
C ASP A 61 -8.07 -11.23 14.97
N GLN A 62 -8.08 -11.94 13.85
CA GLN A 62 -9.06 -13.01 13.65
C GLN A 62 -8.51 -14.34 14.17
N ASP A 63 -8.91 -14.75 15.37
CA ASP A 63 -8.52 -15.98 16.08
C ASP A 63 -8.89 -17.30 15.35
N ASN A 64 -9.48 -17.27 14.17
CA ASN A 64 -10.09 -18.41 13.50
C ASN A 64 -9.34 -18.96 12.28
N GLY A 65 -8.03 -18.87 12.23
CA GLY A 65 -7.18 -19.78 11.43
C GLY A 65 -7.24 -19.71 9.91
N ASP A 66 -8.03 -18.82 9.29
CA ASP A 66 -8.10 -18.69 7.84
C ASP A 66 -7.85 -17.24 7.37
N GLU A 67 -6.59 -16.80 7.51
CA GLU A 67 -6.09 -15.50 7.05
C GLU A 67 -6.56 -15.19 5.60
N ARG A 68 -6.65 -16.22 4.77
CA ARG A 68 -7.05 -16.07 3.36
C ARG A 68 -8.51 -15.63 3.22
N LYS A 69 -9.44 -16.26 3.95
CA LYS A 69 -10.86 -15.88 3.91
C LYS A 69 -11.08 -14.49 4.46
N ALA A 70 -10.36 -14.13 5.53
CA ALA A 70 -10.42 -12.81 6.08
C ALA A 70 -9.94 -11.73 5.09
N ILE A 71 -8.85 -11.99 4.36
CA ILE A 71 -8.39 -11.11 3.28
C ILE A 71 -9.41 -11.02 2.14
N ASP A 72 -10.03 -12.13 1.75
CA ASP A 72 -11.07 -12.12 0.71
C ASP A 72 -12.28 -11.29 1.11
N SER A 73 -12.73 -11.40 2.36
CA SER A 73 -13.82 -10.61 2.94
C SER A 73 -13.49 -9.13 2.93
N ILE A 74 -12.37 -8.76 3.54
CA ILE A 74 -11.97 -7.34 3.65
C ILE A 74 -11.76 -6.69 2.29
N MET A 75 -11.13 -7.38 1.34
CA MET A 75 -10.93 -6.86 -0.02
C MET A 75 -12.26 -6.62 -0.74
N THR A 76 -13.22 -7.53 -0.56
CA THR A 76 -14.57 -7.38 -1.12
C THR A 76 -15.29 -6.17 -0.52
N ASN A 77 -15.20 -5.98 0.79
CA ASN A 77 -15.85 -4.88 1.49
C ASN A 77 -15.18 -3.54 1.22
N LEU A 78 -13.84 -3.50 1.12
CA LEU A 78 -13.11 -2.31 0.67
C LEU A 78 -13.48 -1.92 -0.76
N ARG A 79 -13.65 -2.89 -1.65
CA ARG A 79 -14.09 -2.62 -3.03
C ARG A 79 -15.48 -2.00 -3.09
N LYS A 80 -16.44 -2.52 -2.31
CA LYS A 80 -17.79 -1.94 -2.20
C LYS A 80 -17.72 -0.51 -1.64
N LEU A 81 -16.95 -0.29 -0.56
CA LEU A 81 -16.81 1.01 0.06
C LEU A 81 -16.23 2.05 -0.90
N VAL A 82 -15.20 1.69 -1.68
CA VAL A 82 -14.63 2.56 -2.72
C VAL A 82 -15.68 2.93 -3.77
N GLN A 83 -16.50 1.97 -4.21
CA GLN A 83 -17.59 2.23 -5.15
C GLN A 83 -18.69 3.14 -4.57
N GLU A 84 -19.05 2.96 -3.30
CA GLU A 84 -20.05 3.77 -2.60
C GLU A 84 -19.59 5.21 -2.33
N THR A 85 -18.32 5.38 -2.02
CA THR A 85 -17.78 6.67 -1.57
C THR A 85 -17.12 7.48 -2.67
N GLY A 86 -16.62 6.82 -3.71
CA GLY A 86 -15.80 7.42 -4.77
C GLY A 86 -14.37 7.78 -4.32
N VAL A 87 -13.93 7.35 -3.13
CA VAL A 87 -12.60 7.63 -2.62
C VAL A 87 -11.54 6.80 -3.36
N GLY A 88 -10.37 7.37 -3.60
CA GLY A 88 -9.19 6.62 -4.03
C GLY A 88 -8.55 5.91 -2.83
N LEU A 89 -8.36 4.60 -2.91
CA LEU A 89 -7.74 3.82 -1.84
C LEU A 89 -6.41 3.23 -2.29
N PHE A 90 -5.34 3.59 -1.58
CA PHE A 90 -4.03 2.94 -1.66
C PHE A 90 -3.92 1.92 -0.53
N LEU A 91 -3.68 0.68 -0.89
CA LEU A 91 -3.53 -0.42 0.04
C LEU A 91 -2.11 -0.97 -0.01
N VAL A 92 -1.41 -0.94 1.11
CA VAL A 92 -0.09 -1.56 1.24
C VAL A 92 -0.24 -3.03 1.59
N SER A 93 0.42 -3.89 0.84
CA SER A 93 0.44 -5.34 1.08
C SER A 93 1.86 -5.87 1.06
N HIS A 94 2.17 -6.78 1.97
CA HIS A 94 3.44 -7.48 1.98
C HIS A 94 3.50 -8.56 0.90
N LEU A 95 4.72 -8.85 0.47
CA LEU A 95 5.01 -9.97 -0.43
C LEU A 95 5.28 -11.25 0.38
N ARG A 96 4.99 -12.40 -0.22
CA ARG A 96 5.51 -13.68 0.23
C ARG A 96 7.00 -13.75 -0.06
N ARG A 97 7.72 -14.52 0.74
CA ARG A 97 9.09 -14.88 0.36
C ARG A 97 9.05 -15.62 -0.97
N PRO A 98 9.89 -15.24 -1.95
CA PRO A 98 9.93 -15.93 -3.23
C PRO A 98 10.32 -17.39 -3.03
N SER A 99 9.69 -18.28 -3.77
CA SER A 99 10.04 -19.71 -3.80
C SER A 99 11.27 -19.99 -4.67
N GLY A 100 11.84 -18.97 -5.29
CA GLY A 100 12.99 -19.06 -6.20
C GLY A 100 14.33 -18.72 -5.56
N SER A 101 15.37 -18.74 -6.38
CA SER A 101 16.77 -18.57 -5.95
C SER A 101 17.16 -17.12 -5.60
N LYS A 102 16.36 -16.13 -5.97
CA LYS A 102 16.69 -14.70 -5.76
C LYS A 102 15.64 -14.04 -4.86
N ALA A 103 16.10 -13.53 -3.71
CA ALA A 103 15.23 -12.81 -2.79
C ALA A 103 14.83 -11.42 -3.35
N HIS A 104 13.73 -10.85 -2.87
CA HIS A 104 13.32 -9.50 -3.29
C HIS A 104 14.36 -8.45 -2.93
N GLU A 105 15.02 -8.59 -1.78
CA GLU A 105 16.10 -7.73 -1.30
C GLU A 105 17.37 -7.80 -2.15
N ASP A 106 17.52 -8.87 -2.92
CA ASP A 106 18.63 -9.06 -3.88
C ASP A 106 18.25 -8.64 -5.32
N GLY A 107 17.17 -7.85 -5.47
CA GLY A 107 16.67 -7.38 -6.77
C GLY A 107 15.85 -8.42 -7.55
N GLY A 108 15.25 -9.38 -6.85
CA GLY A 108 14.27 -10.30 -7.45
C GLY A 108 13.05 -9.52 -7.96
N LYS A 109 12.62 -9.84 -9.20
CA LYS A 109 11.41 -9.22 -9.77
C LYS A 109 10.17 -9.68 -9.04
N ILE A 110 9.24 -8.76 -8.83
CA ILE A 110 7.96 -9.02 -8.18
C ILE A 110 6.92 -9.46 -9.21
N SER A 111 6.08 -10.42 -8.82
CA SER A 111 4.94 -10.88 -9.59
C SER A 111 3.63 -10.81 -8.79
N LEU A 112 2.48 -10.83 -9.49
CA LEU A 112 1.16 -10.86 -8.84
C LEU A 112 0.97 -12.08 -7.94
N GLY A 113 1.61 -13.21 -8.26
CA GLY A 113 1.52 -14.46 -7.48
C GLY A 113 2.23 -14.39 -6.12
N GLU A 114 3.08 -13.38 -5.91
CA GLU A 114 3.83 -13.19 -4.66
C GLU A 114 3.12 -12.29 -3.66
N LEU A 115 1.95 -11.75 -4.00
CA LEU A 115 1.12 -11.02 -3.03
C LEU A 115 0.74 -11.96 -1.89
N ARG A 116 1.03 -11.52 -0.65
CA ARG A 116 0.77 -12.33 0.53
C ARG A 116 -0.73 -12.37 0.83
N GLY A 117 -1.22 -13.56 1.11
CA GLY A 117 -2.56 -13.80 1.64
C GLY A 117 -3.52 -14.34 0.60
N SER A 118 -3.95 -13.57 -0.38
CA SER A 118 -5.02 -13.99 -1.28
C SER A 118 -4.90 -13.46 -2.72
N ALA A 119 -5.39 -14.25 -3.66
CA ALA A 119 -5.59 -13.84 -5.04
C ALA A 119 -6.59 -12.67 -5.18
N ALA A 120 -7.48 -12.47 -4.20
CA ALA A 120 -8.44 -11.37 -4.18
C ALA A 120 -7.76 -10.00 -4.22
N ILE A 121 -6.57 -9.85 -3.62
CA ILE A 121 -5.78 -8.61 -3.69
C ILE A 121 -5.53 -8.24 -5.15
N ALA A 122 -4.99 -9.18 -5.93
CA ALA A 122 -4.72 -8.95 -7.34
C ALA A 122 -6.02 -8.80 -8.17
N GLN A 123 -7.06 -9.57 -7.85
CA GLN A 123 -8.30 -9.57 -8.63
C GLN A 123 -9.12 -8.30 -8.43
N LEU A 124 -9.27 -7.83 -7.19
CA LEU A 124 -10.14 -6.70 -6.83
C LEU A 124 -9.46 -5.33 -6.97
N SER A 125 -8.13 -5.27 -6.99
CA SER A 125 -7.40 -4.04 -7.27
C SER A 125 -7.52 -3.62 -8.74
N ASP A 126 -7.65 -2.34 -9.00
CA ASP A 126 -7.66 -1.79 -10.36
C ASP A 126 -6.23 -1.66 -10.90
N ILE A 127 -5.30 -1.24 -10.05
CA ILE A 127 -3.88 -1.11 -10.36
C ILE A 127 -3.09 -1.82 -9.26
N VAL A 128 -2.04 -2.54 -9.62
CA VAL A 128 -1.07 -3.13 -8.70
C VAL A 128 0.32 -2.65 -9.06
N ILE A 129 0.98 -2.04 -8.09
CA ILE A 129 2.33 -1.49 -8.24
C ILE A 129 3.26 -2.27 -7.31
N GLY A 130 4.38 -2.74 -7.85
CA GLY A 130 5.48 -3.32 -7.11
C GLY A 130 6.65 -2.36 -7.01
N LEU A 131 7.33 -2.36 -5.86
CA LEU A 131 8.55 -1.61 -5.63
C LEU A 131 9.71 -2.62 -5.56
N GLU A 132 10.59 -2.58 -6.55
CA GLU A 132 11.73 -3.50 -6.67
C GLU A 132 13.02 -2.76 -6.39
N ARG A 133 13.87 -3.28 -5.50
CA ARG A 133 15.15 -2.69 -5.16
C ARG A 133 16.16 -3.79 -4.83
N ASP A 134 17.37 -3.71 -5.40
CA ASP A 134 18.50 -4.54 -5.05
C ASP A 134 19.29 -3.87 -3.91
N GLN A 135 18.93 -4.19 -2.67
CA GLN A 135 19.54 -3.59 -1.48
C GLN A 135 20.95 -4.13 -1.19
N GLN A 136 21.30 -5.26 -1.81
CA GLN A 136 22.60 -5.92 -1.60
C GLN A 136 23.59 -5.65 -2.74
N HIS A 137 23.20 -4.86 -3.75
CA HIS A 137 24.06 -4.56 -4.89
C HIS A 137 25.35 -3.84 -4.46
N ALA A 138 26.49 -4.22 -5.03
CA ALA A 138 27.80 -3.64 -4.70
C ALA A 138 27.89 -2.16 -5.09
N ASP A 139 27.32 -1.80 -6.25
CA ASP A 139 27.26 -0.43 -6.72
C ASP A 139 26.20 0.38 -5.95
N PRO A 140 26.59 1.52 -5.30
CA PRO A 140 25.68 2.34 -4.52
C PRO A 140 24.52 2.96 -5.31
N GLU A 141 24.75 3.31 -6.57
CA GLU A 141 23.71 3.90 -7.43
C GLU A 141 22.59 2.89 -7.68
N THR A 142 22.94 1.68 -8.06
CA THR A 142 21.99 0.57 -8.23
C THR A 142 21.29 0.24 -6.92
N ARG A 143 22.05 0.15 -5.82
CA ARG A 143 21.50 -0.14 -4.48
C ARG A 143 20.50 0.90 -4.01
N ASN A 144 20.67 2.18 -4.37
CA ASN A 144 19.77 3.28 -4.00
C ASN A 144 18.66 3.54 -5.03
N THR A 145 18.62 2.75 -6.10
CA THR A 145 17.59 2.88 -7.14
C THR A 145 16.46 1.89 -6.90
N THR A 146 15.22 2.40 -6.88
CA THR A 146 13.99 1.60 -6.78
C THR A 146 13.25 1.65 -8.10
N CYS A 147 12.98 0.49 -8.70
CA CYS A 147 12.10 0.38 -9.85
C CYS A 147 10.64 0.35 -9.38
N VAL A 148 9.85 1.29 -9.85
CA VAL A 148 8.38 1.28 -9.72
C VAL A 148 7.82 0.50 -10.89
N ARG A 149 7.28 -0.68 -10.63
CA ARG A 149 6.73 -1.57 -11.66
C ARG A 149 5.21 -1.67 -11.58
N VAL A 150 4.54 -1.46 -12.70
CA VAL A 150 3.11 -1.77 -12.83
C VAL A 150 2.95 -3.27 -13.10
N LEU A 151 2.35 -3.99 -12.14
CA LEU A 151 2.07 -5.42 -12.24
C LEU A 151 0.70 -5.69 -12.86
N LYS A 152 -0.23 -4.77 -12.66
CA LYS A 152 -1.59 -4.80 -13.21
C LYS A 152 -2.08 -3.39 -13.45
N ASN A 153 -2.76 -3.19 -14.58
CA ASN A 153 -3.52 -1.97 -14.86
C ASN A 153 -4.79 -2.36 -15.61
N ARG A 154 -5.94 -2.28 -14.92
CA ARG A 154 -7.25 -2.67 -15.47
C ARG A 154 -7.72 -1.73 -16.60
N PHE A 155 -7.29 -0.46 -16.54
CA PHE A 155 -7.82 0.56 -17.44
C PHE A 155 -7.20 0.51 -18.84
N VAL A 156 -5.87 0.31 -18.90
CA VAL A 156 -5.14 0.34 -20.17
C VAL A 156 -4.38 -0.96 -20.48
N GLY A 157 -4.30 -1.89 -19.53
CA GLY A 157 -3.63 -3.17 -19.71
C GLY A 157 -2.09 -3.11 -19.76
N LEU A 158 -1.48 -1.92 -19.73
CA LEU A 158 -0.03 -1.76 -19.78
C LEU A 158 0.61 -2.16 -18.44
N THR A 159 1.66 -2.96 -18.54
CA THR A 159 2.45 -3.44 -17.40
C THR A 159 3.94 -3.29 -17.68
N GLY A 160 4.78 -3.35 -16.64
CA GLY A 160 6.22 -3.22 -16.76
C GLY A 160 6.79 -2.08 -15.91
N PRO A 161 8.09 -1.76 -16.03
CA PRO A 161 8.70 -0.63 -15.36
C PRO A 161 8.02 0.69 -15.75
N ALA A 162 7.59 1.48 -14.77
CA ALA A 162 6.99 2.79 -14.99
C ALA A 162 8.02 3.91 -14.81
N CYS A 163 8.79 3.85 -13.74
CA CYS A 163 9.88 4.80 -13.47
C CYS A 163 10.89 4.20 -12.49
N TYR A 164 11.99 4.91 -12.33
CA TYR A 164 13.02 4.61 -11.35
C TYR A 164 13.12 5.80 -10.38
N LEU A 165 13.16 5.50 -9.10
CA LEU A 165 13.31 6.48 -8.02
C LEU A 165 14.67 6.27 -7.39
N TYR A 166 15.42 7.34 -7.24
CA TYR A 166 16.71 7.33 -6.55
C TYR A 166 16.54 7.90 -5.15
N TYR A 167 17.12 7.21 -4.17
CA TYR A 167 17.19 7.68 -2.79
C TYR A 167 18.58 8.26 -2.52
N ASP A 168 18.64 9.56 -2.23
CA ASP A 168 19.84 10.33 -1.90
C ASP A 168 20.07 10.41 -0.39
#